data_34dda4d29123de81f4e43c4e4891b423
#
_entry.id   34dda4d29123de81f4e43c4e4891b423
#
_cell.length_a   1.000
_cell.length_b   1.000
_cell.length_c   1.000
_cell.angle_alpha   90.00
_cell.angle_beta   90.00
_cell.angle_gamma   90.00
#
_symmetry.space_group_name_H-M   'P 1'
#
loop_
_entity.id
_entity.type
_entity.pdbx_description
1 polymer ?
#
loop_
_entity_poly.entity_id
_entity_poly.type
_entity_poly.pdbx_seq_one_letter_code
_entity_poly.pdbx_strand_id
1 'polypeptide(L)'
;MHAVVRNYTGAGAKELFDLLEARKGEVESLIRSVTGFVAYSLIRTGEGGISVTVCQDKAGTDESLQVARNWIQENAADLDTAAPSVSEGSVIVQLS
;
A
#
# COMPACT_ATOMS: atom_id res chain seq x y z
N MET A 1 -1.26 -9.68 -15.15
CA MET A 1 -1.10 -9.09 -13.81
C MET A 1 -1.15 -7.58 -13.86
N HIS A 2 -1.65 -6.98 -12.79
CA HIS A 2 -1.79 -5.53 -12.66
C HIS A 2 -1.12 -5.09 -11.37
N ALA A 3 -0.45 -3.93 -11.40
CA ALA A 3 0.25 -3.40 -10.23
C ALA A 3 -0.25 -1.99 -9.91
N VAL A 4 -0.29 -1.66 -8.63
CA VAL A 4 -0.57 -0.31 -8.16
C VAL A 4 0.56 0.14 -7.24
N VAL A 5 1.03 1.37 -7.46
CA VAL A 5 2.08 2.00 -6.66
C VAL A 5 1.49 3.21 -5.97
N ARG A 6 1.67 3.29 -4.65
CA ARG A 6 1.26 4.44 -3.86
C ARG A 6 2.49 5.07 -3.25
N ASN A 7 2.68 6.36 -3.48
CA ASN A 7 3.82 7.10 -2.95
C ASN A 7 3.32 8.11 -1.91
N TYR A 8 3.78 7.95 -0.67
CA TYR A 8 3.39 8.79 0.45
C TYR A 8 4.52 9.74 0.81
N THR A 9 4.26 11.04 0.72
CA THR A 9 5.23 12.08 1.08
C THR A 9 4.51 13.20 1.83
N GLY A 10 5.27 14.10 2.42
CA GLY A 10 4.71 15.27 3.07
C GLY A 10 4.28 15.02 4.51
N ALA A 11 3.36 15.86 4.99
CA ALA A 11 2.94 15.84 6.39
C ALA A 11 2.38 14.47 6.79
N GLY A 12 2.84 13.95 7.91
CA GLY A 12 2.34 12.70 8.48
C GLY A 12 2.86 11.43 7.82
N ALA A 13 3.59 11.52 6.70
CA ALA A 13 4.03 10.33 5.96
C ALA A 13 5.01 9.47 6.77
N LYS A 14 5.96 10.10 7.46
CA LYS A 14 6.92 9.36 8.29
C LYS A 14 6.23 8.66 9.45
N GLU A 15 5.32 9.34 10.10
CA GLU A 15 4.55 8.81 11.23
C GLU A 15 3.68 7.65 10.78
N LEU A 16 3.08 7.76 9.58
CA LEU A 16 2.31 6.66 9.00
C LEU A 16 3.18 5.43 8.78
N PHE A 17 4.39 5.61 8.24
CA PHE A 17 5.28 4.47 8.01
C PHE A 17 5.86 3.90 9.29
N ASP A 18 6.02 4.72 10.34
CA ASP A 18 6.36 4.21 11.66
C ASP A 18 5.27 3.29 12.19
N LEU A 19 4.01 3.67 12.02
CA LEU A 19 2.86 2.85 12.41
C LEU A 19 2.78 1.57 11.59
N LEU A 20 2.94 1.67 10.26
CA LEU A 20 2.89 0.51 9.38
C LEU A 20 3.98 -0.50 9.72
N GLU A 21 5.17 -0.02 10.03
CA GLU A 21 6.27 -0.90 10.43
C GLU A 21 6.00 -1.57 11.79
N ALA A 22 5.47 -0.82 12.74
CA ALA A 22 5.14 -1.35 14.07
C ALA A 22 4.05 -2.43 13.98
N ARG A 23 3.17 -2.34 12.98
CA ARG A 23 2.04 -3.26 12.80
C ARG A 23 2.14 -4.05 11.51
N LYS A 24 3.36 -4.35 11.06
CA LYS A 24 3.61 -4.99 9.76
C LYS A 24 2.92 -6.35 9.61
N GLY A 25 2.83 -7.14 10.67
CA GLY A 25 2.14 -8.43 10.60
C GLY A 25 0.65 -8.28 10.27
N GLU A 26 0.01 -7.25 10.81
CA GLU A 26 -1.38 -6.94 10.52
C GLU A 26 -1.54 -6.47 9.07
N VAL A 27 -0.62 -5.62 8.60
CA VAL A 27 -0.61 -5.15 7.23
C VAL A 27 -0.42 -6.30 6.25
N GLU A 28 0.50 -7.22 6.53
CA GLU A 28 0.72 -8.41 5.70
C GLU A 28 -0.56 -9.24 5.57
N SER A 29 -1.23 -9.52 6.69
CA SER A 29 -2.45 -10.32 6.68
C SER A 29 -3.55 -9.63 5.86
N LEU A 30 -3.68 -8.32 6.02
CA LEU A 30 -4.69 -7.54 5.31
C LEU A 30 -4.49 -7.61 3.79
N ILE A 31 -3.28 -7.36 3.32
CA ILE A 31 -2.98 -7.33 1.89
C ILE A 31 -3.02 -8.74 1.29
N ARG A 32 -2.56 -9.75 2.05
CA ARG A 32 -2.56 -11.13 1.59
C ARG A 32 -3.97 -11.65 1.35
N SER A 33 -4.98 -11.09 2.01
CA SER A 33 -6.38 -11.50 1.85
C SER A 33 -7.04 -10.94 0.60
N VAL A 34 -6.37 -10.04 -0.12
CA VAL A 34 -6.92 -9.44 -1.33
C VAL A 34 -7.03 -10.49 -2.44
N THR A 35 -8.14 -10.45 -3.17
CA THR A 35 -8.42 -11.39 -4.27
C THR A 35 -7.34 -11.31 -5.35
N GLY A 36 -6.78 -12.46 -5.71
CA GLY A 36 -5.74 -12.52 -6.75
C GLY A 36 -4.40 -11.95 -6.35
N PHE A 37 -4.12 -11.84 -5.06
CA PHE A 37 -2.85 -11.32 -4.55
C PHE A 37 -1.67 -12.10 -5.14
N VAL A 38 -0.64 -11.39 -5.60
CA VAL A 38 0.60 -11.96 -6.13
C VAL A 38 1.80 -11.54 -5.29
N ALA A 39 1.99 -10.24 -5.09
CA ALA A 39 3.16 -9.71 -4.39
C ALA A 39 2.88 -8.35 -3.78
N TYR A 40 3.59 -8.04 -2.71
CA TYR A 40 3.47 -6.76 -2.04
C TYR A 40 4.83 -6.34 -1.46
N SER A 41 5.17 -5.08 -1.64
CA SER A 41 6.36 -4.49 -1.00
C SER A 41 5.97 -3.17 -0.37
N LEU A 42 6.39 -2.97 0.86
CA LEU A 42 6.22 -1.71 1.56
C LEU A 42 7.63 -1.18 1.84
N ILE A 43 7.94 -0.02 1.29
CA ILE A 43 9.30 0.50 1.22
C ILE A 43 9.36 1.84 1.92
N ARG A 44 10.23 1.98 2.91
CA ARG A 44 10.45 3.26 3.57
C ARG A 44 11.42 4.10 2.74
N THR A 45 11.05 5.35 2.48
CA THR A 45 11.92 6.32 1.81
C THR A 45 12.25 7.46 2.78
N GLY A 46 13.14 8.35 2.36
CA GLY A 46 13.53 9.48 3.21
C GLY A 46 12.38 10.44 3.54
N GLU A 47 11.36 10.51 2.67
CA GLU A 47 10.23 11.42 2.84
C GLU A 47 8.95 10.75 3.31
N GLY A 48 8.94 9.44 3.42
CA GLY A 48 7.77 8.68 3.80
C GLY A 48 7.89 7.25 3.36
N GLY A 49 7.25 6.89 2.24
CA GLY A 49 7.38 5.53 1.75
C GLY A 49 6.53 5.25 0.53
N ILE A 50 6.73 4.06 0.00
CA ILE A 50 6.08 3.59 -1.23
C ILE A 50 5.51 2.20 -0.95
N SER A 51 4.30 1.94 -1.44
CA SER A 51 3.77 0.58 -1.47
C SER A 51 3.60 0.13 -2.91
N VAL A 52 3.95 -1.12 -3.18
CA VAL A 52 3.76 -1.75 -4.49
C VAL A 52 2.93 -3.01 -4.28
N THR A 53 1.76 -3.06 -4.89
CA THR A 53 0.87 -4.22 -4.81
C THR A 53 0.67 -4.79 -6.19
N VAL A 54 0.86 -6.10 -6.35
CA VAL A 54 0.64 -6.81 -7.61
C VAL A 54 -0.45 -7.85 -7.40
N CYS A 55 -1.45 -7.85 -8.27
CA CYS A 55 -2.53 -8.84 -8.26
C CYS A 55 -2.70 -9.41 -9.65
N GLN A 56 -3.49 -10.49 -9.77
CA GLN A 56 -3.76 -11.14 -11.06
C GLN A 56 -4.43 -10.17 -12.03
N ASP A 57 -5.31 -9.29 -11.52
CA ASP A 57 -6.00 -8.31 -12.37
C ASP A 57 -6.27 -7.01 -11.61
N LYS A 58 -6.87 -6.04 -12.32
CA LYS A 58 -7.17 -4.73 -11.76
C LYS A 58 -8.16 -4.78 -10.60
N ALA A 59 -9.10 -5.72 -10.61
CA ALA A 59 -10.07 -5.84 -9.53
C ALA A 59 -9.36 -6.09 -8.19
N GLY A 60 -8.30 -6.89 -8.19
CA GLY A 60 -7.50 -7.14 -7.00
C GLY A 60 -6.76 -5.89 -6.51
N THR A 61 -6.12 -5.15 -7.41
CA THR A 61 -5.41 -3.93 -7.02
C THR A 61 -6.38 -2.85 -6.57
N ASP A 62 -7.57 -2.75 -7.17
CA ASP A 62 -8.61 -1.83 -6.70
C ASP A 62 -9.04 -2.19 -5.28
N GLU A 63 -9.23 -3.48 -5.00
CA GLU A 63 -9.54 -3.97 -3.66
C GLU A 63 -8.43 -3.61 -2.67
N SER A 64 -7.17 -3.77 -3.08
CA SER A 64 -6.03 -3.46 -2.22
C SER A 64 -5.99 -1.98 -1.83
N LEU A 65 -6.33 -1.09 -2.76
CA LEU A 65 -6.43 0.34 -2.48
C LEU A 65 -7.51 0.61 -1.44
N GLN A 66 -8.66 -0.06 -1.56
CA GLN A 66 -9.78 0.15 -0.66
C GLN A 66 -9.47 -0.36 0.75
N VAL A 67 -8.91 -1.56 0.87
CA VAL A 67 -8.61 -2.11 2.20
C VAL A 67 -7.50 -1.31 2.89
N ALA A 68 -6.52 -0.83 2.14
CA ALA A 68 -5.46 0.00 2.69
C ALA A 68 -6.01 1.34 3.18
N ARG A 69 -6.87 1.97 2.39
CA ARG A 69 -7.51 3.24 2.76
C ARG A 69 -8.36 3.08 4.03
N ASN A 70 -9.14 2.01 4.10
CA ASN A 70 -9.98 1.73 5.27
C ASN A 70 -9.11 1.52 6.52
N TRP A 71 -8.02 0.75 6.39
CA TRP A 71 -7.14 0.49 7.51
C TRP A 71 -6.51 1.78 8.05
N ILE A 72 -6.07 2.65 7.15
CA ILE A 72 -5.48 3.94 7.53
C ILE A 72 -6.52 4.81 8.24
N GLN A 73 -7.76 4.86 7.74
CA GLN A 73 -8.83 5.60 8.37
C GLN A 73 -9.15 5.09 9.78
N GLU A 74 -9.08 3.78 9.97
CA GLU A 74 -9.41 3.17 11.26
C GLU A 74 -8.27 3.27 12.28
N ASN A 75 -7.02 3.23 11.81
CA ASN A 75 -5.86 3.09 12.70
C ASN A 75 -4.97 4.32 12.76
N ALA A 76 -5.08 5.22 11.80
CA ALA A 76 -4.23 6.40 11.69
C ALA A 76 -5.06 7.69 11.49
N ALA A 77 -6.31 7.70 11.98
CA ALA A 77 -7.20 8.84 11.79
C ALA A 77 -6.68 10.12 12.46
N ASP A 78 -5.86 9.98 13.49
CA ASP A 78 -5.27 11.11 14.20
C ASP A 78 -4.00 11.62 13.53
N LEU A 79 -3.50 10.93 12.51
CA LEU A 79 -2.36 11.41 11.72
C LEU A 79 -2.90 12.25 10.56
N ASP A 80 -2.37 13.45 10.43
CA ASP A 80 -2.77 14.35 9.33
C ASP A 80 -1.91 14.03 8.12
N THR A 81 -2.28 12.96 7.41
CA THR A 81 -1.51 12.48 6.26
C THR A 81 -2.09 13.01 4.95
N ALA A 82 -1.20 13.44 4.05
CA ALA A 82 -1.61 13.81 2.70
C ALA A 82 -1.99 12.53 1.92
N ALA A 83 -2.90 12.66 0.97
CA ALA A 83 -3.26 11.55 0.10
C ALA A 83 -2.05 11.11 -0.72
N PRO A 84 -1.86 9.80 -0.95
CA PRO A 84 -0.72 9.33 -1.74
C PRO A 84 -0.90 9.65 -3.23
N SER A 85 0.23 9.77 -3.94
CA SER A 85 0.21 9.71 -5.39
C SER A 85 0.03 8.26 -5.80
N VAL A 86 -0.88 8.00 -6.72
CA VAL A 86 -1.18 6.64 -7.17
C VAL A 86 -0.84 6.49 -8.64
N SER A 87 -0.07 5.46 -8.96
CA SER A 87 0.20 5.05 -10.35
C SER A 87 -0.15 3.58 -10.47
N GLU A 88 -0.70 3.18 -11.60
CA GLU A 88 -1.07 1.77 -11.81
C GLU A 88 -0.96 1.40 -13.28
N GLY A 89 -0.81 0.13 -13.54
CA GLY A 89 -0.72 -0.37 -14.89
C GLY A 89 -0.51 -1.87 -14.97
N SER A 90 -0.43 -2.37 -16.21
CA SER A 90 -0.18 -3.78 -16.46
C SER A 90 1.28 -4.11 -16.21
N VAL A 91 1.53 -5.23 -15.57
CA VAL A 91 2.88 -5.72 -15.33
C VAL A 91 3.42 -6.31 -16.64
N ILE A 92 4.58 -5.80 -17.07
CA ILE A 92 5.23 -6.29 -18.29
C ILE A 92 6.14 -7.47 -17.96
N VAL A 93 6.89 -7.37 -16.86
CA VAL A 93 7.81 -8.42 -16.40
C VAL A 93 7.71 -8.53 -14.89
N GLN A 94 7.53 -9.74 -14.41
CA GLN A 94 7.49 -10.05 -12.98
C GLN A 94 8.48 -11.20 -12.70
N LEU A 95 9.56 -10.88 -12.01
CA LEU A 95 10.56 -11.86 -11.60
C LEU A 95 10.49 -12.04 -10.09
N SER A 96 10.67 -13.26 -9.63
CA SER A 96 10.64 -13.56 -8.20
C SER A 96 11.65 -14.62 -7.82
#